data_04e36b73cee2bf6291d8d9132441554a
#
_entry.id   04e36b73cee2bf6291d8d9132441554a
#
_cell.length_a   1.000
_cell.length_b   1.000
_cell.length_c   1.000
_cell.angle_alpha   90.00
_cell.angle_beta   90.00
_cell.angle_gamma   90.00
#
_symmetry.space_group_name_H-M   'P 1'
#
loop_
_entity.id
_entity.type
_entity.pdbx_description
1 polymer ?
#
loop_
_entity_poly.entity_id
_entity_poly.type
_entity_poly.pdbx_seq_one_letter_code
_entity_poly.pdbx_strand_id
1 'polypeptide(L)'
;MSFKNEQEIKNEVERQYNILKRGCEEIINEHEFKKKLEKSISTNIPLRVKLGIDPTGSELHLGHAVPLRKLKQFQDLGHEVLFLIGTFTGRIGDPTGKSETRKMLSEEQVKENIKTYLDQVKLILDLDKIKVVYNADWLEKLSLSDALNLLSQFTVSQMISREDFSKRLSENKPVSLIEFMYPILQGYDSVELKADIELGATEQKFNLLRGRDLQKNFGQEQQVCMIMPILVGLDGVEKMSKSLGNYIGVKDTPNDMFGKVMSISDELMENYYTMITDVPSEKITEIKAKITDGSLHPMEAKKQLGAEVVKIYYGEDAAKEARDWFENVFSKKNLDVDLPEVELEHRETGIIDLLVKETKLMSSTSEARRLIEQGGFKINDGAVKDVKATVVPESGMIIRAGKKKIVKVK
;
A
#
# COMPACT_ATOMS: atom_id res chain seq x y z
N MET A 1 -5.32 13.27 -29.14
CA MET A 1 -5.15 14.66 -29.64
C MET A 1 -3.96 14.65 -30.60
N SER A 2 -4.06 15.29 -31.76
CA SER A 2 -2.93 15.43 -32.68
C SER A 2 -2.22 16.74 -32.35
N PHE A 3 -1.04 16.68 -31.78
CA PHE A 3 -0.22 17.87 -31.51
C PHE A 3 0.33 18.39 -32.84
N LYS A 4 0.09 19.66 -33.15
CA LYS A 4 0.45 20.27 -34.44
C LYS A 4 1.82 20.92 -34.43
N ASN A 5 2.42 21.18 -33.27
CA ASN A 5 3.71 21.86 -33.19
C ASN A 5 4.58 21.35 -32.01
N GLU A 6 5.88 21.59 -32.12
CA GLU A 6 6.90 21.14 -31.15
C GLU A 6 6.70 21.74 -29.74
N GLN A 7 6.20 22.97 -29.66
CA GLN A 7 5.96 23.62 -28.36
C GLN A 7 4.81 22.97 -27.59
N GLU A 8 3.74 22.55 -28.28
CA GLU A 8 2.62 21.84 -27.67
C GLU A 8 3.07 20.48 -27.11
N ILE A 9 3.93 19.77 -27.85
CA ILE A 9 4.51 18.51 -27.41
C ILE A 9 5.33 18.72 -26.13
N LYS A 10 6.24 19.71 -26.13
CA LYS A 10 7.06 20.03 -24.95
C LYS A 10 6.23 20.38 -23.72
N ASN A 11 5.20 21.20 -23.89
CA ASN A 11 4.31 21.59 -22.82
C ASN A 11 3.57 20.36 -22.25
N GLU A 12 3.09 19.46 -23.11
CA GLU A 12 2.40 18.24 -22.66
C GLU A 12 3.36 17.26 -22.00
N VAL A 13 4.60 17.12 -22.47
CA VAL A 13 5.65 16.33 -21.81
C VAL A 13 5.88 16.84 -20.37
N GLU A 14 6.07 18.14 -20.18
CA GLU A 14 6.29 18.69 -18.84
C GLU A 14 5.05 18.54 -17.97
N ARG A 15 3.85 18.70 -18.51
CA ARG A 15 2.61 18.48 -17.76
C ARG A 15 2.51 17.03 -17.26
N GLN A 16 2.68 16.05 -18.15
CA GLN A 16 2.62 14.63 -17.78
C GLN A 16 3.74 14.25 -16.82
N TYR A 17 4.97 14.72 -17.11
CA TYR A 17 6.13 14.48 -16.26
C TYR A 17 5.90 14.95 -14.83
N ASN A 18 5.38 16.17 -14.64
CA ASN A 18 5.13 16.73 -13.30
C ASN A 18 4.06 15.95 -12.53
N ILE A 19 2.98 15.51 -13.21
CA ILE A 19 1.94 14.65 -12.61
C ILE A 19 2.56 13.31 -12.18
N LEU A 20 3.33 12.68 -13.06
CA LEU A 20 3.85 11.33 -12.86
C LEU A 20 5.05 11.29 -11.91
N LYS A 21 5.86 12.34 -11.85
CA LYS A 21 6.98 12.44 -10.91
C LYS A 21 6.52 12.61 -9.46
N ARG A 22 5.37 13.23 -9.24
CA ARG A 22 4.86 13.50 -7.89
C ARG A 22 4.77 12.22 -7.06
N GLY A 23 5.33 12.24 -5.85
CA GLY A 23 5.30 11.10 -4.92
C GLY A 23 6.19 9.93 -5.31
N CYS A 24 7.02 10.05 -6.35
CA CYS A 24 8.10 9.10 -6.61
C CYS A 24 9.31 9.43 -5.71
N GLU A 25 9.96 8.41 -5.21
CA GLU A 25 11.23 8.56 -4.51
C GLU A 25 12.39 8.71 -5.51
N GLU A 26 12.36 7.92 -6.58
CA GLU A 26 13.39 7.92 -7.61
C GLU A 26 12.80 7.52 -8.97
N ILE A 27 13.33 8.11 -10.03
CA ILE A 27 13.02 7.73 -11.43
C ILE A 27 14.34 7.39 -12.13
N ILE A 28 14.50 6.14 -12.53
CA ILE A 28 15.67 5.64 -13.23
C ILE A 28 15.30 5.35 -14.68
N ASN A 29 15.64 6.14 -15.64
CA ASN A 29 16.37 7.40 -15.73
C ASN A 29 15.38 8.52 -16.12
N GLU A 30 15.43 9.70 -15.45
CA GLU A 30 14.50 10.83 -15.74
C GLU A 30 14.61 11.34 -17.19
N HIS A 31 15.81 11.39 -17.73
CA HIS A 31 16.00 11.84 -19.12
C HIS A 31 15.39 10.87 -20.13
N GLU A 32 15.56 9.57 -19.92
CA GLU A 32 14.92 8.53 -20.74
C GLU A 32 13.39 8.60 -20.59
N PHE A 33 12.89 8.90 -19.38
CA PHE A 33 11.45 9.05 -19.15
C PHE A 33 10.85 10.19 -19.98
N LYS A 34 11.47 11.38 -19.95
CA LYS A 34 11.00 12.51 -20.78
C LYS A 34 11.06 12.20 -22.28
N LYS A 35 12.10 11.50 -22.74
CA LYS A 35 12.18 11.04 -24.14
C LYS A 35 11.08 10.06 -24.51
N LYS A 36 10.76 9.11 -23.64
CA LYS A 36 9.66 8.17 -23.88
C LYS A 36 8.30 8.89 -23.90
N LEU A 37 8.06 9.85 -23.01
CA LEU A 37 6.86 10.69 -23.03
C LEU A 37 6.78 11.49 -24.35
N GLU A 38 7.87 12.13 -24.79
CA GLU A 38 7.92 12.89 -26.03
C GLU A 38 7.61 11.99 -27.24
N LYS A 39 8.23 10.81 -27.31
CA LYS A 39 7.96 9.81 -28.36
C LYS A 39 6.50 9.38 -28.34
N SER A 40 5.95 9.07 -27.17
CA SER A 40 4.55 8.66 -27.00
C SER A 40 3.57 9.75 -27.47
N ILE A 41 3.79 10.99 -27.04
CA ILE A 41 2.92 12.13 -27.36
C ILE A 41 3.00 12.48 -28.86
N SER A 42 4.22 12.52 -29.44
CA SER A 42 4.44 12.87 -30.85
C SER A 42 3.90 11.80 -31.81
N THR A 43 4.00 10.52 -31.44
CA THR A 43 3.51 9.40 -32.26
C THR A 43 2.09 8.97 -31.95
N ASN A 44 1.49 9.49 -30.87
CA ASN A 44 0.21 9.05 -30.33
C ASN A 44 0.17 7.53 -30.01
N ILE A 45 1.33 6.96 -29.64
CA ILE A 45 1.44 5.57 -29.18
C ILE A 45 1.59 5.57 -27.68
N PRO A 46 0.66 4.95 -26.93
CA PRO A 46 0.72 4.94 -25.47
C PRO A 46 1.96 4.18 -24.97
N LEU A 47 2.55 4.65 -23.87
CA LEU A 47 3.59 3.89 -23.15
C LEU A 47 2.98 2.67 -22.48
N ARG A 48 3.75 1.59 -22.44
CA ARG A 48 3.40 0.33 -21.76
C ARG A 48 3.93 0.36 -20.35
N VAL A 49 3.02 0.50 -19.37
CA VAL A 49 3.33 0.70 -17.96
C VAL A 49 2.99 -0.54 -17.17
N LYS A 50 4.00 -1.21 -16.64
CA LYS A 50 3.89 -2.45 -15.88
C LYS A 50 3.88 -2.19 -14.38
N LEU A 51 2.99 -2.86 -13.68
CA LEU A 51 3.08 -3.11 -12.24
C LEU A 51 2.84 -4.59 -11.98
N GLY A 52 3.81 -5.29 -11.40
CA GLY A 52 3.70 -6.69 -11.01
C GLY A 52 3.34 -6.84 -9.54
N ILE A 53 2.43 -7.75 -9.24
CA ILE A 53 2.03 -8.10 -7.88
C ILE A 53 1.92 -9.61 -7.75
N ASP A 54 2.58 -10.18 -6.73
CA ASP A 54 2.36 -11.56 -6.32
C ASP A 54 1.15 -11.64 -5.38
N PRO A 55 0.13 -12.45 -5.67
CA PRO A 55 -1.06 -12.59 -4.85
C PRO A 55 -0.79 -13.42 -3.58
N THR A 56 0.09 -12.94 -2.71
CA THR A 56 0.54 -13.65 -1.50
C THR A 56 -0.34 -13.42 -0.27
N GLY A 57 -1.35 -12.57 -0.38
CA GLY A 57 -2.32 -12.26 0.68
C GLY A 57 -3.68 -11.89 0.11
N SER A 58 -4.73 -11.95 0.93
CA SER A 58 -6.11 -11.74 0.49
C SER A 58 -6.60 -10.29 0.52
N GLU A 59 -5.89 -9.37 1.18
CA GLU A 59 -6.38 -8.00 1.36
C GLU A 59 -5.30 -6.97 1.12
N LEU A 60 -5.70 -5.86 0.52
CA LEU A 60 -4.87 -4.69 0.26
C LEU A 60 -4.99 -3.67 1.40
N HIS A 61 -3.93 -2.94 1.64
CA HIS A 61 -3.90 -1.76 2.51
C HIS A 61 -3.34 -0.54 1.75
N LEU A 62 -3.41 0.65 2.36
CA LEU A 62 -3.01 1.89 1.69
C LEU A 62 -1.55 1.88 1.20
N GLY A 63 -0.66 1.11 1.83
CA GLY A 63 0.71 0.90 1.31
C GLY A 63 0.75 0.26 -0.08
N HIS A 64 -0.13 -0.72 -0.34
CA HIS A 64 -0.28 -1.30 -1.69
C HIS A 64 -0.98 -0.33 -2.65
N ALA A 65 -1.82 0.58 -2.12
CA ALA A 65 -2.49 1.58 -2.93
C ALA A 65 -1.53 2.60 -3.55
N VAL A 66 -0.38 2.87 -2.94
CA VAL A 66 0.61 3.85 -3.45
C VAL A 66 1.01 3.56 -4.91
N PRO A 67 1.57 2.39 -5.28
CA PRO A 67 1.88 2.10 -6.68
C PRO A 67 0.64 1.95 -7.57
N LEU A 68 -0.50 1.47 -7.03
CA LEU A 68 -1.76 1.38 -7.80
C LEU A 68 -2.29 2.76 -8.18
N ARG A 69 -2.20 3.75 -7.29
CA ARG A 69 -2.57 5.13 -7.58
C ARG A 69 -1.65 5.78 -8.60
N LYS A 70 -0.35 5.47 -8.58
CA LYS A 70 0.58 5.87 -9.63
C LYS A 70 0.18 5.26 -10.97
N LEU A 71 -0.17 3.99 -10.98
CA LEU A 71 -0.67 3.30 -12.17
C LEU A 71 -1.97 3.94 -12.70
N LYS A 72 -2.87 4.37 -11.80
CA LYS A 72 -4.09 5.13 -12.13
C LYS A 72 -3.76 6.45 -12.85
N GLN A 73 -2.73 7.17 -12.42
CA GLN A 73 -2.31 8.40 -13.11
C GLN A 73 -1.88 8.14 -14.56
N PHE A 74 -1.18 7.03 -14.83
CA PHE A 74 -0.87 6.62 -16.20
C PHE A 74 -2.13 6.24 -16.99
N GLN A 75 -3.06 5.52 -16.37
CA GLN A 75 -4.36 5.19 -16.98
C GLN A 75 -5.12 6.45 -17.39
N ASP A 76 -5.18 7.46 -16.51
CA ASP A 76 -5.91 8.71 -16.75
C ASP A 76 -5.26 9.58 -17.84
N LEU A 77 -3.96 9.43 -18.04
CA LEU A 77 -3.21 10.06 -19.13
C LEU A 77 -3.30 9.30 -20.46
N GLY A 78 -3.98 8.15 -20.49
CA GLY A 78 -4.22 7.37 -21.70
C GLY A 78 -3.09 6.41 -22.07
N HIS A 79 -2.19 6.08 -21.13
CA HIS A 79 -1.16 5.07 -21.34
C HIS A 79 -1.70 3.65 -21.19
N GLU A 80 -1.02 2.67 -21.79
CA GLU A 80 -1.39 1.26 -21.71
C GLU A 80 -0.92 0.67 -20.37
N VAL A 81 -1.85 0.42 -19.48
CA VAL A 81 -1.58 -0.16 -18.16
C VAL A 81 -1.55 -1.68 -18.26
N LEU A 82 -0.45 -2.28 -17.83
CA LEU A 82 -0.20 -3.72 -17.74
C LEU A 82 -0.14 -4.12 -16.27
N PHE A 83 -1.27 -4.58 -15.75
CA PHE A 83 -1.34 -5.08 -14.38
C PHE A 83 -1.00 -6.56 -14.36
N LEU A 84 0.24 -6.87 -13.98
CA LEU A 84 0.78 -8.22 -13.99
C LEU A 84 0.50 -8.91 -12.64
N ILE A 85 -0.13 -10.05 -12.72
CA ILE A 85 -0.32 -10.95 -11.60
C ILE A 85 0.70 -12.09 -11.69
N GLY A 86 1.54 -12.19 -10.68
CA GLY A 86 2.58 -13.21 -10.55
C GLY A 86 2.00 -14.58 -10.25
N THR A 87 1.39 -15.22 -11.24
CA THR A 87 0.85 -16.58 -11.09
C THR A 87 1.94 -17.66 -11.05
N PHE A 88 3.08 -17.40 -11.67
CA PHE A 88 4.27 -18.23 -11.57
C PHE A 88 5.20 -17.76 -10.43
N THR A 89 5.58 -16.49 -10.43
CA THR A 89 6.48 -15.92 -9.42
C THR A 89 5.90 -15.97 -8.01
N GLY A 90 4.59 -15.80 -7.85
CA GLY A 90 3.91 -15.91 -6.57
C GLY A 90 4.02 -17.30 -5.91
N ARG A 91 4.20 -18.36 -6.71
CA ARG A 91 4.50 -19.71 -6.18
C ARG A 91 5.89 -19.75 -5.55
N ILE A 92 6.88 -19.06 -6.13
CA ILE A 92 8.23 -18.95 -5.60
C ILE A 92 8.21 -18.02 -4.37
N GLY A 93 7.55 -16.89 -4.50
CA GLY A 93 7.47 -15.80 -3.53
C GLY A 93 8.70 -14.89 -3.56
N ASP A 94 8.46 -13.59 -3.54
CA ASP A 94 9.51 -12.57 -3.50
C ASP A 94 10.35 -12.72 -2.22
N PRO A 95 11.67 -12.93 -2.32
CA PRO A 95 12.57 -12.99 -1.17
C PRO A 95 12.83 -11.62 -0.52
N THR A 96 12.42 -10.52 -1.14
CA THR A 96 12.69 -9.14 -0.70
C THR A 96 12.31 -8.91 0.76
N GLY A 97 13.27 -8.46 1.57
CA GLY A 97 13.06 -8.11 2.98
C GLY A 97 12.70 -9.30 3.89
N LYS A 98 12.98 -10.53 3.48
CA LYS A 98 12.73 -11.74 4.28
C LYS A 98 13.99 -12.26 4.94
N SER A 99 13.84 -12.70 6.18
CA SER A 99 14.93 -13.31 6.95
C SER A 99 15.05 -14.83 6.75
N GLU A 100 14.04 -15.44 6.13
CA GLU A 100 13.92 -16.90 5.92
C GLU A 100 13.33 -17.22 4.55
N THR A 101 13.63 -18.42 4.05
CA THR A 101 13.07 -18.95 2.79
C THR A 101 11.56 -19.14 2.91
N ARG A 102 10.78 -18.61 1.94
CA ARG A 102 9.32 -18.76 1.91
C ARG A 102 8.88 -20.18 1.57
N LYS A 103 7.75 -20.59 2.16
CA LYS A 103 6.97 -21.74 1.66
C LYS A 103 6.33 -21.35 0.32
N MET A 104 6.48 -22.24 -0.66
CA MET A 104 5.79 -22.09 -1.95
C MET A 104 4.27 -22.20 -1.77
N LEU A 105 3.52 -21.31 -2.46
CA LEU A 105 2.06 -21.40 -2.50
C LEU A 105 1.62 -22.43 -3.54
N SER A 106 0.48 -23.09 -3.31
CA SER A 106 -0.14 -23.92 -4.32
C SER A 106 -0.81 -23.07 -5.41
N GLU A 107 -1.03 -23.67 -6.57
CA GLU A 107 -1.70 -22.98 -7.69
C GLU A 107 -3.14 -22.59 -7.32
N GLU A 108 -3.85 -23.41 -6.54
CA GLU A 108 -5.20 -23.14 -6.06
C GLU A 108 -5.23 -21.93 -5.12
N GLN A 109 -4.27 -21.84 -4.19
CA GLN A 109 -4.14 -20.70 -3.28
C GLN A 109 -3.88 -19.40 -4.05
N VAL A 110 -3.03 -19.45 -5.08
CA VAL A 110 -2.77 -18.30 -5.96
C VAL A 110 -4.05 -17.88 -6.68
N LYS A 111 -4.81 -18.81 -7.26
CA LYS A 111 -6.08 -18.54 -7.97
C LYS A 111 -7.15 -17.93 -7.06
N GLU A 112 -7.27 -18.39 -5.82
CA GLU A 112 -8.22 -17.83 -4.85
C GLU A 112 -7.85 -16.39 -4.46
N ASN A 113 -6.58 -16.16 -4.18
CA ASN A 113 -6.09 -14.83 -3.83
C ASN A 113 -6.30 -13.81 -4.95
N ILE A 114 -6.15 -14.19 -6.22
CA ILE A 114 -6.32 -13.31 -7.38
C ILE A 114 -7.72 -12.66 -7.39
N LYS A 115 -8.78 -13.44 -7.16
CA LYS A 115 -10.16 -12.91 -7.17
C LYS A 115 -10.33 -11.80 -6.14
N THR A 116 -9.87 -12.06 -4.91
CA THR A 116 -9.93 -11.10 -3.82
C THR A 116 -9.09 -9.85 -4.10
N TYR A 117 -7.95 -10.02 -4.78
CA TYR A 117 -7.06 -8.91 -5.17
C TYR A 117 -7.72 -7.99 -6.20
N LEU A 118 -8.24 -8.55 -7.29
CA LEU A 118 -8.90 -7.79 -8.36
C LEU A 118 -10.12 -7.03 -7.85
N ASP A 119 -10.89 -7.63 -6.93
CA ASP A 119 -12.01 -6.96 -6.27
C ASP A 119 -11.63 -5.74 -5.45
N GLN A 120 -10.40 -5.63 -5.02
CA GLN A 120 -9.88 -4.48 -4.30
C GLN A 120 -9.20 -3.48 -5.24
N VAL A 121 -8.50 -3.98 -6.25
CA VAL A 121 -7.85 -3.14 -7.28
C VAL A 121 -8.87 -2.29 -8.03
N LYS A 122 -10.08 -2.81 -8.27
CA LYS A 122 -11.17 -2.06 -8.92
C LYS A 122 -11.65 -0.82 -8.15
N LEU A 123 -11.33 -0.72 -6.84
CA LEU A 123 -11.61 0.48 -6.06
C LEU A 123 -10.69 1.65 -6.43
N ILE A 124 -9.56 1.35 -7.12
CA ILE A 124 -8.54 2.33 -7.48
C ILE A 124 -8.42 2.46 -9.00
N LEU A 125 -8.43 1.34 -9.73
CA LEU A 125 -8.24 1.26 -11.17
C LEU A 125 -9.54 0.90 -11.89
N ASP A 126 -9.74 1.49 -13.05
CA ASP A 126 -10.78 1.07 -13.99
C ASP A 126 -10.29 -0.18 -14.74
N LEU A 127 -10.79 -1.35 -14.33
CA LEU A 127 -10.33 -2.63 -14.88
C LEU A 127 -10.65 -2.81 -16.38
N ASP A 128 -11.65 -2.10 -16.91
CA ASP A 128 -12.01 -2.17 -18.33
C ASP A 128 -10.99 -1.43 -19.23
N LYS A 129 -10.16 -0.57 -18.61
CA LYS A 129 -9.13 0.23 -19.29
C LYS A 129 -7.71 -0.27 -19.07
N ILE A 130 -7.53 -1.43 -18.42
CA ILE A 130 -6.22 -2.02 -18.20
C ILE A 130 -6.12 -3.41 -18.80
N LYS A 131 -4.91 -3.88 -19.00
CA LYS A 131 -4.66 -5.27 -19.34
C LYS A 131 -4.17 -6.01 -18.10
N VAL A 132 -4.99 -6.92 -17.60
CA VAL A 132 -4.56 -7.88 -16.59
C VAL A 132 -3.84 -9.02 -17.31
N VAL A 133 -2.60 -9.28 -16.92
CA VAL A 133 -1.74 -10.30 -17.53
C VAL A 133 -1.16 -11.23 -16.46
N TYR A 134 -0.90 -12.48 -16.83
CA TYR A 134 -0.47 -13.53 -15.92
C TYR A 134 0.87 -14.09 -16.36
N ASN A 135 1.90 -14.03 -15.51
CA ASN A 135 3.24 -14.41 -15.94
C ASN A 135 3.44 -15.93 -16.13
N ALA A 136 2.53 -16.77 -15.64
CA ALA A 136 2.52 -18.19 -16.02
C ALA A 136 2.33 -18.40 -17.53
N ASP A 137 1.65 -17.47 -18.23
CA ASP A 137 1.37 -17.58 -19.66
C ASP A 137 2.64 -17.69 -20.53
N TRP A 138 3.76 -17.16 -20.05
CA TRP A 138 5.07 -17.24 -20.72
C TRP A 138 6.11 -17.99 -19.91
N LEU A 139 6.15 -17.84 -18.56
CA LEU A 139 7.19 -18.47 -17.74
C LEU A 139 7.07 -20.00 -17.72
N GLU A 140 5.86 -20.57 -17.78
CA GLU A 140 5.66 -22.01 -17.85
C GLU A 140 6.06 -22.63 -19.20
N LYS A 141 6.16 -21.81 -20.24
CA LYS A 141 6.58 -22.25 -21.58
C LYS A 141 8.10 -22.22 -21.78
N LEU A 142 8.85 -21.64 -20.85
CA LEU A 142 10.31 -21.64 -20.92
C LEU A 142 10.83 -23.07 -20.82
N SER A 143 11.61 -23.47 -21.82
CA SER A 143 12.36 -24.69 -21.76
C SER A 143 13.51 -24.58 -20.75
N LEU A 144 14.10 -25.68 -20.34
CA LEU A 144 15.32 -25.66 -19.53
C LEU A 144 16.44 -24.89 -20.21
N SER A 145 16.55 -24.99 -21.55
CA SER A 145 17.54 -24.22 -22.33
C SER A 145 17.31 -22.71 -22.23
N ASP A 146 16.05 -22.26 -22.30
CA ASP A 146 15.70 -20.85 -22.15
C ASP A 146 16.02 -20.35 -20.73
N ALA A 147 15.69 -21.13 -19.72
CA ALA A 147 16.03 -20.81 -18.33
C ALA A 147 17.56 -20.69 -18.12
N LEU A 148 18.34 -21.61 -18.68
CA LEU A 148 19.80 -21.54 -18.63
C LEU A 148 20.33 -20.31 -19.37
N ASN A 149 19.76 -19.95 -20.50
CA ASN A 149 20.12 -18.73 -21.24
C ASN A 149 19.82 -17.46 -20.41
N LEU A 150 18.69 -17.39 -19.70
CA LEU A 150 18.39 -16.29 -18.78
C LEU A 150 19.39 -16.21 -17.63
N LEU A 151 19.67 -17.34 -16.98
CA LEU A 151 20.62 -17.41 -15.87
C LEU A 151 22.03 -17.05 -16.27
N SER A 152 22.47 -17.41 -17.49
CA SER A 152 23.83 -17.11 -17.99
C SER A 152 24.10 -15.61 -18.16
N GLN A 153 23.08 -14.76 -18.14
CA GLN A 153 23.20 -13.31 -18.28
C GLN A 153 23.56 -12.62 -16.96
N PHE A 154 23.55 -13.34 -15.85
CA PHE A 154 23.84 -12.81 -14.53
C PHE A 154 24.93 -13.61 -13.83
N THR A 155 25.75 -12.93 -13.04
CA THR A 155 26.75 -13.57 -12.19
C THR A 155 26.23 -13.72 -10.76
N VAL A 156 26.76 -14.70 -10.05
CA VAL A 156 26.47 -14.88 -8.61
C VAL A 156 26.81 -13.60 -7.82
N SER A 157 27.93 -12.93 -8.14
CA SER A 157 28.33 -11.68 -7.47
C SER A 157 27.29 -10.57 -7.65
N GLN A 158 26.69 -10.45 -8.86
CA GLN A 158 25.60 -9.49 -9.09
C GLN A 158 24.36 -9.82 -8.25
N MET A 159 24.03 -11.09 -8.09
CA MET A 159 22.86 -11.49 -7.30
C MET A 159 23.09 -11.28 -5.81
N ILE A 160 24.29 -11.62 -5.31
CA ILE A 160 24.67 -11.43 -3.89
C ILE A 160 24.77 -9.94 -3.52
N SER A 161 24.97 -9.03 -4.47
CA SER A 161 24.99 -7.58 -4.19
C SER A 161 23.65 -7.02 -3.68
N ARG A 162 22.59 -7.80 -3.75
CA ARG A 162 21.31 -7.47 -3.14
C ARG A 162 21.42 -7.53 -1.62
N GLU A 163 21.04 -6.45 -0.93
CA GLU A 163 21.32 -6.23 0.49
C GLU A 163 20.84 -7.38 1.40
N ASP A 164 19.62 -7.88 1.18
CA ASP A 164 19.05 -8.96 1.99
C ASP A 164 19.80 -10.31 1.78
N PHE A 165 20.23 -10.62 0.55
CA PHE A 165 21.04 -11.79 0.29
C PHE A 165 22.43 -11.68 0.94
N SER A 166 23.09 -10.53 0.76
CA SER A 166 24.40 -10.25 1.38
C SER A 166 24.31 -10.37 2.90
N LYS A 167 23.28 -9.77 3.51
CA LYS A 167 23.05 -9.84 4.96
C LYS A 167 22.84 -11.28 5.44
N ARG A 168 21.94 -12.03 4.79
CA ARG A 168 21.67 -13.44 5.16
C ARG A 168 22.91 -14.30 5.05
N LEU A 169 23.70 -14.15 3.98
CA LEU A 169 24.97 -14.89 3.81
C LEU A 169 26.00 -14.51 4.88
N SER A 170 26.15 -13.24 5.25
CA SER A 170 27.06 -12.81 6.31
C SER A 170 26.62 -13.32 7.70
N GLU A 171 25.35 -13.55 7.91
CA GLU A 171 24.77 -14.13 9.13
C GLU A 171 24.73 -15.67 9.10
N ASN A 172 25.35 -16.33 8.09
CA ASN A 172 25.28 -17.77 7.86
C ASN A 172 23.86 -18.33 7.73
N LYS A 173 22.90 -17.51 7.28
CA LYS A 173 21.54 -17.93 6.98
C LYS A 173 21.44 -18.44 5.54
N PRO A 174 20.68 -19.50 5.27
CA PRO A 174 20.59 -20.07 3.93
C PRO A 174 19.88 -19.12 2.96
N VAL A 175 20.37 -19.06 1.71
CA VAL A 175 19.69 -18.46 0.56
C VAL A 175 19.52 -19.56 -0.47
N SER A 176 18.27 -19.83 -0.85
CA SER A 176 17.94 -20.86 -1.83
C SER A 176 18.27 -20.39 -3.25
N LEU A 177 18.73 -21.30 -4.12
CA LEU A 177 18.98 -21.00 -5.54
C LEU A 177 17.74 -20.44 -6.25
N ILE A 178 16.55 -20.90 -5.87
CA ILE A 178 15.30 -20.41 -6.45
C ILE A 178 15.05 -18.94 -6.13
N GLU A 179 15.54 -18.45 -4.99
CA GLU A 179 15.42 -17.04 -4.60
C GLU A 179 16.26 -16.13 -5.53
N PHE A 180 17.39 -16.63 -6.06
CA PHE A 180 18.15 -15.91 -7.08
C PHE A 180 17.44 -15.85 -8.43
N MET A 181 16.59 -16.82 -8.72
CA MET A 181 15.82 -16.82 -9.97
C MET A 181 14.70 -15.77 -9.96
N TYR A 182 14.12 -15.48 -8.79
CA TYR A 182 12.97 -14.57 -8.69
C TYR A 182 13.21 -13.20 -9.38
N PRO A 183 14.28 -12.42 -9.08
CA PRO A 183 14.54 -11.15 -9.75
C PRO A 183 14.73 -11.28 -11.27
N ILE A 184 15.27 -12.39 -11.73
CA ILE A 184 15.51 -12.66 -13.15
C ILE A 184 14.19 -12.93 -13.86
N LEU A 185 13.30 -13.73 -13.26
CA LEU A 185 11.97 -14.02 -13.81
C LEU A 185 11.10 -12.76 -13.84
N GLN A 186 11.10 -11.95 -12.77
CA GLN A 186 10.43 -10.64 -12.76
C GLN A 186 10.99 -9.72 -13.86
N GLY A 187 12.31 -9.73 -14.05
CA GLY A 187 12.95 -8.98 -15.12
C GLY A 187 12.55 -9.47 -16.51
N TYR A 188 12.40 -10.78 -16.69
CA TYR A 188 11.94 -11.36 -17.96
C TYR A 188 10.49 -11.00 -18.28
N ASP A 189 9.62 -10.83 -17.29
CA ASP A 189 8.27 -10.28 -17.47
C ASP A 189 8.30 -8.95 -18.23
N SER A 190 9.30 -8.09 -17.97
CA SER A 190 9.45 -6.81 -18.66
C SER A 190 9.89 -6.96 -20.12
N VAL A 191 10.65 -8.01 -20.43
CA VAL A 191 11.03 -8.37 -21.82
C VAL A 191 9.79 -8.85 -22.59
N GLU A 192 9.03 -9.79 -22.06
CA GLU A 192 7.82 -10.31 -22.69
C GLU A 192 6.77 -9.23 -22.89
N LEU A 193 6.57 -8.39 -21.90
CA LEU A 193 5.62 -7.29 -21.97
C LEU A 193 6.15 -6.09 -22.77
N LYS A 194 7.44 -6.05 -23.15
CA LYS A 194 8.09 -4.89 -23.75
C LYS A 194 7.74 -3.62 -22.98
N ALA A 195 7.92 -3.66 -21.67
CA ALA A 195 7.52 -2.58 -20.80
C ALA A 195 8.38 -1.32 -21.05
N ASP A 196 7.72 -0.16 -21.19
CA ASP A 196 8.40 1.14 -21.27
C ASP A 196 8.71 1.69 -19.88
N ILE A 197 7.83 1.38 -18.94
CA ILE A 197 7.92 1.82 -17.54
C ILE A 197 7.54 0.65 -16.64
N GLU A 198 8.29 0.47 -15.54
CA GLU A 198 7.91 -0.43 -14.45
C GLU A 198 7.85 0.33 -13.14
N LEU A 199 6.73 0.14 -12.42
CA LEU A 199 6.50 0.69 -11.09
C LEU A 199 6.88 -0.34 -10.04
N GLY A 200 7.50 0.10 -8.94
CA GLY A 200 7.76 -0.74 -7.78
C GLY A 200 8.06 0.08 -6.55
N ALA A 201 7.98 -0.51 -5.36
CA ALA A 201 8.42 0.12 -4.13
C ALA A 201 9.95 0.11 -4.02
N THR A 202 10.51 0.90 -3.11
CA THR A 202 11.95 1.00 -2.85
C THR A 202 12.63 -0.37 -2.72
N GLU A 203 11.97 -1.29 -2.03
CA GLU A 203 12.46 -2.67 -1.85
C GLU A 203 12.57 -3.46 -3.17
N GLN A 204 11.85 -3.05 -4.22
CA GLN A 204 11.81 -3.71 -5.53
C GLN A 204 12.87 -3.20 -6.49
N LYS A 205 13.60 -2.14 -6.15
CA LYS A 205 14.57 -1.47 -7.04
C LYS A 205 15.55 -2.46 -7.69
N PHE A 206 16.09 -3.40 -6.92
CA PHE A 206 16.99 -4.41 -7.45
C PHE A 206 16.34 -5.25 -8.56
N ASN A 207 15.13 -5.72 -8.34
CA ASN A 207 14.40 -6.56 -9.29
C ASN A 207 14.06 -5.77 -10.57
N LEU A 208 13.59 -4.53 -10.43
CA LEU A 208 13.28 -3.66 -11.57
C LEU A 208 14.49 -3.41 -12.46
N LEU A 209 15.68 -3.26 -11.87
CA LEU A 209 16.93 -3.10 -12.61
C LEU A 209 17.29 -4.35 -13.42
N ARG A 210 16.94 -5.56 -12.96
CA ARG A 210 17.14 -6.80 -13.75
C ARG A 210 16.29 -6.77 -15.02
N GLY A 211 15.09 -6.15 -14.98
CA GLY A 211 14.29 -5.92 -16.19
C GLY A 211 15.02 -5.08 -17.22
N ARG A 212 15.66 -3.99 -16.80
CA ARG A 212 16.49 -3.15 -17.68
C ARG A 212 17.65 -3.91 -18.30
N ASP A 213 18.36 -4.71 -17.48
CA ASP A 213 19.51 -5.49 -17.93
C ASP A 213 19.07 -6.51 -19.00
N LEU A 214 17.97 -7.23 -18.75
CA LEU A 214 17.45 -8.22 -19.68
C LEU A 214 16.94 -7.57 -20.98
N GLN A 215 16.17 -6.49 -20.90
CA GLN A 215 15.71 -5.78 -22.10
C GLN A 215 16.87 -5.37 -23.01
N LYS A 216 17.96 -4.83 -22.42
CA LYS A 216 19.18 -4.50 -23.17
C LYS A 216 19.77 -5.72 -23.86
N ASN A 217 19.86 -6.85 -23.17
CA ASN A 217 20.42 -8.09 -23.71
C ASN A 217 19.54 -8.72 -24.80
N PHE A 218 18.21 -8.48 -24.71
CA PHE A 218 17.25 -8.87 -25.76
C PHE A 218 17.09 -7.81 -26.89
N GLY A 219 17.94 -6.78 -26.91
CA GLY A 219 17.91 -5.74 -27.96
C GLY A 219 16.69 -4.81 -27.89
N GLN A 220 16.06 -4.71 -26.74
CA GLN A 220 14.92 -3.80 -26.50
C GLN A 220 15.39 -2.47 -25.90
N GLU A 221 14.58 -1.41 -26.08
CA GLU A 221 14.75 -0.17 -25.31
C GLU A 221 14.50 -0.47 -23.82
N GLN A 222 15.42 -0.03 -22.96
CA GLN A 222 15.30 -0.26 -21.53
C GLN A 222 14.10 0.49 -20.93
N GLN A 223 13.39 -0.15 -20.01
CA GLN A 223 12.31 0.49 -19.26
C GLN A 223 12.83 1.55 -18.30
N VAL A 224 12.00 2.52 -18.00
CA VAL A 224 12.20 3.44 -16.88
C VAL A 224 11.66 2.75 -15.62
N CYS A 225 12.47 2.73 -14.55
CA CYS A 225 12.00 2.25 -13.26
C CYS A 225 11.54 3.44 -12.40
N MET A 226 10.28 3.44 -12.00
CA MET A 226 9.73 4.44 -11.10
C MET A 226 9.58 3.83 -9.71
N ILE A 227 10.38 4.32 -8.80
CA ILE A 227 10.46 3.81 -7.42
C ILE A 227 9.51 4.63 -6.55
N MET A 228 8.56 3.93 -5.95
CA MET A 228 7.60 4.52 -5.02
C MET A 228 8.10 4.35 -3.59
N PRO A 229 7.96 5.38 -2.74
CA PRO A 229 8.31 5.27 -1.34
C PRO A 229 7.38 4.28 -0.61
N ILE A 230 7.90 3.71 0.47
CA ILE A 230 7.13 2.84 1.35
C ILE A 230 6.28 3.70 2.28
N LEU A 231 4.99 3.40 2.35
CA LEU A 231 4.09 4.08 3.28
C LEU A 231 4.33 3.57 4.70
N VAL A 232 4.68 4.47 5.61
CA VAL A 232 4.83 4.18 7.05
C VAL A 232 3.47 3.87 7.66
N GLY A 233 3.42 2.88 8.55
CA GLY A 233 2.19 2.46 9.23
C GLY A 233 1.73 3.39 10.34
N LEU A 234 0.65 2.99 11.03
CA LEU A 234 0.02 3.76 12.10
C LEU A 234 0.91 3.96 13.33
N ASP A 235 1.94 3.10 13.50
CA ASP A 235 2.95 3.20 14.56
C ASP A 235 3.95 4.34 14.35
N GLY A 236 4.03 4.89 13.14
CA GLY A 236 4.91 6.01 12.80
C GLY A 236 6.36 5.62 12.54
N VAL A 237 6.71 4.35 12.55
CA VAL A 237 8.09 3.84 12.45
C VAL A 237 8.23 2.79 11.37
N GLU A 238 7.46 1.71 11.49
CA GLU A 238 7.56 0.56 10.60
C GLU A 238 6.71 0.77 9.34
N LYS A 239 7.09 0.08 8.26
CA LYS A 239 6.25 0.05 7.06
C LYS A 239 4.86 -0.45 7.37
N MET A 240 3.87 0.09 6.67
CA MET A 240 2.48 -0.38 6.78
C MET A 240 2.40 -1.86 6.43
N SER A 241 1.90 -2.67 7.34
CA SER A 241 1.83 -4.12 7.18
C SER A 241 0.71 -4.73 8.02
N LYS A 242 0.03 -5.74 7.47
CA LYS A 242 -0.96 -6.55 8.19
C LYS A 242 -0.36 -7.32 9.35
N SER A 243 0.81 -7.93 9.15
CA SER A 243 1.47 -8.73 10.18
C SER A 243 1.86 -7.90 11.41
N LEU A 244 2.05 -6.59 11.24
CA LEU A 244 2.34 -5.65 12.31
C LEU A 244 1.08 -5.01 12.90
N GLY A 245 -0.09 -5.19 12.27
CA GLY A 245 -1.35 -4.59 12.73
C GLY A 245 -1.41 -3.06 12.60
N ASN A 246 -0.44 -2.44 11.91
CA ASN A 246 -0.27 -0.99 11.78
C ASN A 246 -0.83 -0.44 10.45
N TYR A 247 -1.88 -1.05 9.91
CA TYR A 247 -2.36 -0.78 8.55
C TYR A 247 -3.78 -0.17 8.50
N ILE A 248 -4.06 0.48 7.37
CA ILE A 248 -5.39 0.91 6.95
C ILE A 248 -5.76 0.07 5.73
N GLY A 249 -6.81 -0.74 5.84
CA GLY A 249 -7.30 -1.58 4.75
C GLY A 249 -8.07 -0.76 3.72
N VAL A 250 -7.98 -1.12 2.44
CA VAL A 250 -8.78 -0.46 1.39
C VAL A 250 -10.28 -0.77 1.49
N LYS A 251 -10.63 -1.83 2.22
CA LYS A 251 -12.01 -2.25 2.54
C LYS A 251 -12.44 -1.91 3.98
N ASP A 252 -11.64 -1.18 4.74
CA ASP A 252 -12.06 -0.68 6.05
C ASP A 252 -13.32 0.17 5.88
N THR A 253 -14.24 0.12 6.84
CA THR A 253 -15.42 0.99 6.79
C THR A 253 -15.02 2.47 6.73
N PRO A 254 -15.84 3.38 6.17
CA PRO A 254 -15.52 4.81 6.13
C PRO A 254 -15.11 5.37 7.50
N ASN A 255 -15.81 4.99 8.56
CA ASN A 255 -15.53 5.44 9.93
C ASN A 255 -14.21 4.88 10.47
N ASP A 256 -13.92 3.60 10.22
CA ASP A 256 -12.65 2.98 10.64
C ASP A 256 -11.47 3.58 9.87
N MET A 257 -11.62 3.73 8.55
CA MET A 257 -10.60 4.35 7.69
C MET A 257 -10.29 5.77 8.17
N PHE A 258 -11.32 6.60 8.39
CA PHE A 258 -11.17 7.96 8.92
C PHE A 258 -10.48 7.95 10.29
N GLY A 259 -10.97 7.13 11.23
CA GLY A 259 -10.41 7.01 12.57
C GLY A 259 -8.94 6.58 12.59
N LYS A 260 -8.57 5.64 11.71
CA LYS A 260 -7.18 5.20 11.54
C LYS A 260 -6.30 6.32 10.98
N VAL A 261 -6.76 7.07 9.96
CA VAL A 261 -6.03 8.25 9.48
C VAL A 261 -5.84 9.29 10.59
N MET A 262 -6.87 9.53 11.41
CA MET A 262 -6.75 10.44 12.57
C MET A 262 -5.71 9.96 13.59
N SER A 263 -5.28 8.68 13.55
CA SER A 263 -4.32 8.12 14.51
C SER A 263 -2.85 8.30 14.13
N ILE A 264 -2.53 8.64 12.86
CA ILE A 264 -1.15 8.86 12.44
C ILE A 264 -0.52 10.04 13.20
N SER A 265 0.82 10.08 13.28
CA SER A 265 1.53 11.25 13.81
C SER A 265 1.41 12.46 12.85
N ASP A 266 1.61 13.66 13.37
CA ASP A 266 1.49 14.89 12.55
C ASP A 266 2.59 14.96 11.48
N GLU A 267 3.76 14.39 11.76
CA GLU A 267 4.91 14.33 10.84
C GLU A 267 4.62 13.49 9.59
N LEU A 268 3.71 12.52 9.68
CA LEU A 268 3.34 11.67 8.55
C LEU A 268 2.31 12.31 7.61
N MET A 269 1.63 13.38 8.00
CA MET A 269 0.54 13.97 7.23
C MET A 269 0.96 14.34 5.81
N GLU A 270 2.12 15.00 5.63
CA GLU A 270 2.61 15.39 4.31
C GLU A 270 2.81 14.19 3.37
N ASN A 271 3.41 13.11 3.90
CA ASN A 271 3.63 11.88 3.16
C ASN A 271 2.30 11.22 2.76
N TYR A 272 1.34 11.15 3.68
CA TYR A 272 0.02 10.59 3.39
C TYR A 272 -0.72 11.42 2.36
N TYR A 273 -0.76 12.75 2.49
CA TYR A 273 -1.34 13.64 1.47
C TYR A 273 -0.72 13.39 0.09
N THR A 274 0.61 13.29 0.03
CA THR A 274 1.34 13.16 -1.24
C THR A 274 1.10 11.79 -1.91
N MET A 275 1.11 10.71 -1.13
CA MET A 275 1.12 9.35 -1.66
C MET A 275 -0.28 8.77 -1.87
N ILE A 276 -1.25 9.11 -1.00
CA ILE A 276 -2.54 8.43 -0.98
C ILE A 276 -3.75 9.35 -1.20
N THR A 277 -3.53 10.62 -1.59
CA THR A 277 -4.62 11.54 -1.98
C THR A 277 -4.38 12.19 -3.34
N ASP A 278 -5.44 12.81 -3.90
CA ASP A 278 -5.38 13.57 -5.14
C ASP A 278 -5.20 15.09 -4.89
N VAL A 279 -4.97 15.49 -3.64
CA VAL A 279 -4.77 16.90 -3.27
C VAL A 279 -3.53 17.44 -4.00
N PRO A 280 -3.62 18.55 -4.78
CA PRO A 280 -2.49 19.09 -5.53
C PRO A 280 -1.29 19.47 -4.64
N SER A 281 -0.08 19.36 -5.18
CA SER A 281 1.16 19.65 -4.42
C SER A 281 1.22 21.06 -3.84
N GLU A 282 0.70 22.04 -4.59
CA GLU A 282 0.58 23.44 -4.16
C GLU A 282 -0.31 23.55 -2.92
N LYS A 283 -1.41 22.79 -2.89
CA LYS A 283 -2.34 22.76 -1.75
C LYS A 283 -1.73 22.08 -0.53
N ILE A 284 -0.95 21.02 -0.74
CA ILE A 284 -0.20 20.35 0.35
C ILE A 284 0.80 21.31 0.95
N THR A 285 1.54 22.06 0.12
CA THR A 285 2.48 23.08 0.56
C THR A 285 1.77 24.20 1.35
N GLU A 286 0.59 24.65 0.88
CA GLU A 286 -0.23 25.63 1.59
C GLU A 286 -0.69 25.11 2.96
N ILE A 287 -1.18 23.86 3.04
CA ILE A 287 -1.58 23.23 4.30
C ILE A 287 -0.40 23.18 5.28
N LYS A 288 0.77 22.76 4.81
CA LYS A 288 2.00 22.72 5.63
C LYS A 288 2.40 24.09 6.15
N ALA A 289 2.38 25.12 5.29
CA ALA A 289 2.67 26.50 5.69
C ALA A 289 1.70 26.99 6.77
N LYS A 290 0.40 26.73 6.61
CA LYS A 290 -0.64 27.12 7.58
C LYS A 290 -0.54 26.37 8.91
N ILE A 291 -0.06 25.13 8.92
CA ILE A 291 0.24 24.41 10.17
C ILE A 291 1.44 25.06 10.85
N THR A 292 2.48 25.42 10.09
CA THR A 292 3.72 26.00 10.61
C THR A 292 3.50 27.42 11.21
N ASP A 293 2.66 28.25 10.59
CA ASP A 293 2.35 29.60 11.07
C ASP A 293 1.21 29.64 12.11
N GLY A 294 0.61 28.47 12.42
CA GLY A 294 -0.45 28.34 13.41
C GLY A 294 -1.85 28.75 12.94
N SER A 295 -2.04 29.14 11.67
CA SER A 295 -3.35 29.53 11.11
C SER A 295 -4.25 28.32 10.81
N LEU A 296 -3.69 27.11 10.75
CA LEU A 296 -4.43 25.85 10.65
C LEU A 296 -3.97 24.88 11.75
N HIS A 297 -4.90 24.46 12.61
CA HIS A 297 -4.60 23.47 13.64
C HIS A 297 -4.29 22.10 13.01
N PRO A 298 -3.20 21.38 13.41
CA PRO A 298 -2.84 20.06 12.85
C PRO A 298 -3.99 19.06 12.84
N MET A 299 -4.81 19.05 13.89
CA MET A 299 -6.01 18.19 13.97
C MET A 299 -6.99 18.45 12.82
N GLU A 300 -7.18 19.73 12.42
CA GLU A 300 -8.10 20.06 11.34
C GLU A 300 -7.52 19.66 9.96
N ALA A 301 -6.21 19.84 9.77
CA ALA A 301 -5.52 19.34 8.59
C ALA A 301 -5.63 17.80 8.48
N LYS A 302 -5.51 17.10 9.62
CA LYS A 302 -5.66 15.63 9.66
C LYS A 302 -7.08 15.18 9.36
N LYS A 303 -8.11 15.91 9.83
CA LYS A 303 -9.50 15.64 9.45
C LYS A 303 -9.73 15.83 7.95
N GLN A 304 -9.13 16.85 7.34
CA GLN A 304 -9.17 17.04 5.89
C GLN A 304 -8.51 15.85 5.18
N LEU A 305 -7.33 15.40 5.65
CA LEU A 305 -6.67 14.20 5.12
C LEU A 305 -7.56 12.96 5.23
N GLY A 306 -8.19 12.73 6.38
CA GLY A 306 -9.10 11.61 6.59
C GLY A 306 -10.28 11.62 5.62
N ALA A 307 -10.87 12.80 5.40
CA ALA A 307 -11.96 12.98 4.44
C ALA A 307 -11.50 12.71 3.00
N GLU A 308 -10.32 13.23 2.59
CA GLU A 308 -9.79 12.98 1.25
C GLU A 308 -9.49 11.49 1.02
N VAL A 309 -8.99 10.77 2.02
CA VAL A 309 -8.74 9.33 1.91
C VAL A 309 -10.05 8.56 1.77
N VAL A 310 -11.05 8.82 2.64
CA VAL A 310 -12.35 8.13 2.55
C VAL A 310 -13.05 8.44 1.23
N LYS A 311 -12.99 9.68 0.75
CA LYS A 311 -13.58 10.12 -0.52
C LYS A 311 -13.11 9.28 -1.72
N ILE A 312 -11.84 8.89 -1.75
CA ILE A 312 -11.27 8.10 -2.84
C ILE A 312 -11.94 6.72 -2.97
N TYR A 313 -12.28 6.09 -1.84
CA TYR A 313 -12.83 4.74 -1.80
C TYR A 313 -14.35 4.69 -1.73
N TYR A 314 -14.97 5.71 -1.15
CA TYR A 314 -16.41 5.68 -0.79
C TYR A 314 -17.20 6.90 -1.29
N GLY A 315 -16.53 7.90 -1.88
CA GLY A 315 -17.16 9.12 -2.39
C GLY A 315 -17.31 10.21 -1.33
N GLU A 316 -17.81 11.38 -1.79
CA GLU A 316 -17.86 12.61 -1.02
C GLU A 316 -18.82 12.51 0.19
N ASP A 317 -19.99 11.90 -0.01
CA ASP A 317 -21.02 11.80 1.05
C ASP A 317 -20.52 10.96 2.22
N ALA A 318 -19.95 9.78 1.93
CA ALA A 318 -19.36 8.92 2.96
C ALA A 318 -18.19 9.58 3.69
N ALA A 319 -17.38 10.38 3.00
CA ALA A 319 -16.29 11.14 3.62
C ALA A 319 -16.80 12.18 4.61
N LYS A 320 -17.88 12.88 4.25
CA LYS A 320 -18.54 13.86 5.12
C LYS A 320 -19.16 13.17 6.34
N GLU A 321 -19.90 12.09 6.13
CA GLU A 321 -20.52 11.31 7.22
C GLU A 321 -19.46 10.76 8.20
N ALA A 322 -18.36 10.21 7.70
CA ALA A 322 -17.26 9.71 8.54
C ALA A 322 -16.61 10.83 9.36
N ARG A 323 -16.44 12.02 8.77
CA ARG A 323 -15.93 13.19 9.48
C ARG A 323 -16.90 13.63 10.59
N ASP A 324 -18.19 13.79 10.25
CA ASP A 324 -19.23 14.22 11.20
C ASP A 324 -19.37 13.20 12.33
N TRP A 325 -19.32 11.90 12.01
CA TRP A 325 -19.30 10.83 13.01
C TRP A 325 -18.11 10.96 13.95
N PHE A 326 -16.89 11.12 13.40
CA PHE A 326 -15.68 11.27 14.22
C PHE A 326 -15.75 12.50 15.13
N GLU A 327 -16.25 13.63 14.63
CA GLU A 327 -16.41 14.86 15.43
C GLU A 327 -17.43 14.67 16.56
N ASN A 328 -18.53 13.99 16.31
CA ASN A 328 -19.55 13.73 17.31
C ASN A 328 -19.04 12.77 18.40
N VAL A 329 -18.39 11.67 18.02
CA VAL A 329 -17.91 10.65 18.95
C VAL A 329 -16.72 11.14 19.78
N PHE A 330 -15.73 11.77 19.14
CA PHE A 330 -14.44 12.03 19.78
C PHE A 330 -14.22 13.50 20.18
N SER A 331 -14.79 14.47 19.44
CA SER A 331 -14.59 15.90 19.74
C SER A 331 -15.67 16.45 20.65
N LYS A 332 -16.95 16.11 20.41
CA LYS A 332 -18.10 16.61 21.23
C LYS A 332 -18.46 15.70 22.40
N LYS A 333 -17.81 14.52 22.53
CA LYS A 333 -18.15 13.50 23.54
C LYS A 333 -19.63 13.13 23.57
N ASN A 334 -20.30 13.26 22.45
CA ASN A 334 -21.73 12.94 22.36
C ASN A 334 -21.85 11.42 22.11
N LEU A 335 -22.34 10.67 23.10
CA LEU A 335 -22.44 9.22 23.08
C LEU A 335 -23.74 8.69 22.46
N ASP A 336 -24.63 9.58 21.99
CA ASP A 336 -25.88 9.20 21.30
C ASP A 336 -25.68 8.89 19.80
N VAL A 337 -24.47 8.58 19.37
CA VAL A 337 -24.13 8.28 17.98
C VAL A 337 -23.98 6.77 17.80
N ASP A 338 -24.24 6.24 16.60
CA ASP A 338 -23.99 4.85 16.20
C ASP A 338 -22.52 4.48 16.43
N LEU A 339 -22.25 3.84 17.57
CA LEU A 339 -20.94 3.29 17.89
C LEU A 339 -20.81 1.91 17.26
N PRO A 340 -19.58 1.47 16.90
CA PRO A 340 -19.35 0.08 16.52
C PRO A 340 -19.94 -0.85 17.57
N GLU A 341 -20.84 -1.75 17.16
CA GLU A 341 -21.49 -2.70 18.05
C GLU A 341 -20.73 -4.02 18.09
N VAL A 342 -20.65 -4.62 19.27
CA VAL A 342 -20.07 -5.94 19.50
C VAL A 342 -21.07 -6.82 20.22
N GLU A 343 -21.29 -8.05 19.74
CA GLU A 343 -22.07 -9.06 20.44
C GLU A 343 -21.19 -9.74 21.49
N LEU A 344 -21.59 -9.65 22.75
CA LEU A 344 -20.89 -10.27 23.87
C LEU A 344 -21.85 -11.17 24.64
N GLU A 345 -21.31 -12.27 25.17
CA GLU A 345 -22.08 -13.14 26.05
C GLU A 345 -22.31 -12.46 27.40
N HIS A 346 -23.53 -12.55 27.93
CA HIS A 346 -23.90 -12.04 29.23
C HIS A 346 -23.35 -12.97 30.34
N ARG A 347 -22.02 -12.92 30.52
CA ARG A 347 -21.27 -13.70 31.53
C ARG A 347 -20.21 -12.86 32.21
N GLU A 348 -19.88 -13.19 33.45
CA GLU A 348 -18.79 -12.52 34.14
C GLU A 348 -17.46 -12.71 33.38
N THR A 349 -16.87 -11.63 32.93
CA THR A 349 -15.65 -11.61 32.08
C THR A 349 -14.61 -10.69 32.73
N GLY A 350 -13.36 -11.16 32.81
CA GLY A 350 -12.24 -10.32 33.28
C GLY A 350 -11.95 -9.19 32.26
N ILE A 351 -11.68 -8.00 32.76
CA ILE A 351 -11.52 -6.80 31.89
C ILE A 351 -10.36 -6.91 30.90
N ILE A 352 -9.30 -7.68 31.19
CA ILE A 352 -8.23 -7.95 30.21
C ILE A 352 -8.75 -8.81 29.06
N ASP A 353 -9.50 -9.89 29.37
CA ASP A 353 -10.09 -10.76 28.35
C ASP A 353 -11.14 -10.02 27.54
N LEU A 354 -11.94 -9.17 28.20
CA LEU A 354 -12.89 -8.29 27.53
C LEU A 354 -12.19 -7.40 26.48
N LEU A 355 -11.06 -6.78 26.83
CA LEU A 355 -10.32 -5.87 25.94
C LEU A 355 -9.58 -6.59 24.81
N VAL A 356 -9.04 -7.79 25.06
CA VAL A 356 -8.13 -8.47 24.13
C VAL A 356 -8.85 -9.54 23.30
N LYS A 357 -9.69 -10.35 23.94
CA LYS A 357 -10.32 -11.52 23.30
C LYS A 357 -11.71 -11.19 22.76
N GLU A 358 -12.55 -10.58 23.60
CA GLU A 358 -13.97 -10.39 23.29
C GLU A 358 -14.18 -9.18 22.36
N THR A 359 -13.69 -7.99 22.74
CA THR A 359 -13.87 -6.76 21.95
C THR A 359 -12.74 -6.50 20.97
N LYS A 360 -11.58 -7.16 21.12
CA LYS A 360 -10.36 -6.95 20.32
C LYS A 360 -9.91 -5.48 20.26
N LEU A 361 -10.29 -4.67 21.25
CA LEU A 361 -9.86 -3.28 21.33
C LEU A 361 -8.36 -3.14 21.60
N MET A 362 -7.75 -4.16 22.21
CA MET A 362 -6.32 -4.19 22.50
C MET A 362 -5.67 -5.41 21.85
N SER A 363 -4.43 -5.25 21.39
CA SER A 363 -3.69 -6.29 20.66
C SER A 363 -3.01 -7.31 21.58
N SER A 364 -2.76 -6.94 22.83
CA SER A 364 -2.09 -7.81 23.82
C SER A 364 -2.54 -7.54 25.26
N THR A 365 -2.37 -8.56 26.10
CA THR A 365 -2.64 -8.47 27.54
C THR A 365 -1.74 -7.45 28.25
N SER A 366 -0.49 -7.29 27.77
CA SER A 366 0.44 -6.32 28.33
C SER A 366 0.04 -4.88 28.01
N GLU A 367 -0.48 -4.62 26.81
CA GLU A 367 -1.00 -3.32 26.40
C GLU A 367 -2.28 -2.98 27.17
N ALA A 368 -3.20 -3.95 27.28
CA ALA A 368 -4.44 -3.80 28.06
C ALA A 368 -4.14 -3.46 29.53
N ARG A 369 -3.19 -4.17 30.15
CA ARG A 369 -2.80 -3.93 31.56
C ARG A 369 -2.28 -2.51 31.77
N ARG A 370 -1.34 -2.05 30.94
CA ARG A 370 -0.81 -0.69 31.00
C ARG A 370 -1.90 0.37 30.82
N LEU A 371 -2.81 0.17 29.88
CA LEU A 371 -3.92 1.09 29.66
C LEU A 371 -4.83 1.21 30.89
N ILE A 372 -5.16 0.08 31.53
CA ILE A 372 -6.01 0.04 32.73
C ILE A 372 -5.31 0.77 33.89
N GLU A 373 -4.03 0.45 34.16
CA GLU A 373 -3.23 1.08 35.23
C GLU A 373 -3.08 2.59 35.02
N GLN A 374 -3.00 3.05 33.78
CA GLN A 374 -2.96 4.47 33.43
C GLN A 374 -4.33 5.16 33.47
N GLY A 375 -5.41 4.43 33.78
CA GLY A 375 -6.77 4.95 33.85
C GLY A 375 -7.38 5.26 32.49
N GLY A 376 -6.80 4.70 31.41
CA GLY A 376 -7.28 4.86 30.04
C GLY A 376 -8.44 3.94 29.68
N PHE A 377 -8.81 3.00 30.53
CA PHE A 377 -9.95 2.09 30.31
C PHE A 377 -11.20 2.59 31.04
N LYS A 378 -12.33 2.65 30.31
CA LYS A 378 -13.61 3.11 30.86
C LYS A 378 -14.77 2.22 30.42
N ILE A 379 -15.73 2.05 31.31
CA ILE A 379 -17.04 1.44 31.04
C ILE A 379 -18.09 2.49 31.41
N ASN A 380 -18.99 2.83 30.46
CA ASN A 380 -20.04 3.85 30.65
C ASN A 380 -19.48 5.14 31.28
N ASP A 381 -18.32 5.63 30.76
CA ASP A 381 -17.55 6.79 31.25
C ASP A 381 -16.90 6.63 32.66
N GLY A 382 -17.19 5.55 33.37
CA GLY A 382 -16.51 5.19 34.61
C GLY A 382 -15.12 4.61 34.36
N ALA A 383 -14.07 5.22 34.91
CA ALA A 383 -12.71 4.70 34.78
C ALA A 383 -12.54 3.42 35.62
N VAL A 384 -12.08 2.34 34.99
CA VAL A 384 -11.73 1.08 35.66
C VAL A 384 -10.22 1.00 35.75
N LYS A 385 -9.69 0.93 36.97
CA LYS A 385 -8.23 0.92 37.26
C LYS A 385 -7.73 -0.41 37.80
N ASP A 386 -8.61 -1.27 38.25
CA ASP A 386 -8.23 -2.58 38.79
C ASP A 386 -8.10 -3.58 37.62
N VAL A 387 -6.90 -4.04 37.39
CA VAL A 387 -6.56 -5.03 36.35
C VAL A 387 -7.26 -6.38 36.55
N LYS A 388 -7.66 -6.68 37.80
CA LYS A 388 -8.33 -7.95 38.19
C LYS A 388 -9.85 -7.83 38.23
N ALA A 389 -10.40 -6.64 37.94
CA ALA A 389 -11.83 -6.45 37.93
C ALA A 389 -12.52 -7.34 36.88
N THR A 390 -13.75 -7.71 37.17
CA THR A 390 -14.64 -8.42 36.25
C THR A 390 -15.85 -7.56 35.95
N VAL A 391 -16.50 -7.82 34.84
CA VAL A 391 -17.74 -7.16 34.43
C VAL A 391 -18.64 -8.17 33.72
N VAL A 392 -19.93 -8.02 33.88
CA VAL A 392 -20.94 -8.70 33.07
C VAL A 392 -21.36 -7.74 31.95
N PRO A 393 -21.06 -8.05 30.69
CA PRO A 393 -21.49 -7.18 29.56
C PRO A 393 -23.01 -7.11 29.50
N GLU A 394 -23.55 -5.89 29.41
CA GLU A 394 -24.98 -5.62 29.25
C GLU A 394 -25.24 -4.88 27.94
N SER A 395 -26.40 -5.13 27.32
CA SER A 395 -26.80 -4.41 26.11
C SER A 395 -26.81 -2.89 26.35
N GLY A 396 -26.21 -2.14 25.45
CA GLY A 396 -26.04 -0.70 25.55
C GLY A 396 -24.80 -0.25 26.33
N MET A 397 -24.07 -1.16 26.98
CA MET A 397 -22.81 -0.83 27.67
C MET A 397 -21.78 -0.28 26.70
N ILE A 398 -21.15 0.84 27.05
CA ILE A 398 -20.10 1.48 26.24
C ILE A 398 -18.73 1.14 26.84
N ILE A 399 -17.89 0.51 26.05
CA ILE A 399 -16.52 0.11 26.41
C ILE A 399 -15.52 0.99 25.66
N ARG A 400 -14.67 1.72 26.38
CA ARG A 400 -13.69 2.63 25.83
C ARG A 400 -12.27 2.25 26.23
N ALA A 401 -11.38 2.06 25.27
CA ALA A 401 -9.97 1.80 25.47
C ALA A 401 -9.12 2.96 24.90
N GLY A 402 -8.64 3.82 25.82
CA GLY A 402 -7.92 5.04 25.47
C GLY A 402 -8.83 6.12 24.87
N LYS A 403 -8.24 6.99 24.06
CA LYS A 403 -8.95 8.14 23.47
C LYS A 403 -9.70 7.81 22.18
N LYS A 404 -9.38 6.70 21.53
CA LYS A 404 -9.76 6.45 20.14
C LYS A 404 -10.52 5.14 19.89
N LYS A 405 -10.48 4.19 20.81
CA LYS A 405 -11.11 2.87 20.63
C LYS A 405 -12.34 2.79 21.51
N ILE A 406 -13.50 2.61 20.91
CA ILE A 406 -14.80 2.59 21.58
C ILE A 406 -15.74 1.61 20.87
N VAL A 407 -16.48 0.83 21.66
CA VAL A 407 -17.55 -0.06 21.17
C VAL A 407 -18.74 -0.02 22.11
N LYS A 408 -19.93 -0.34 21.58
CA LYS A 408 -21.16 -0.53 22.32
C LYS A 408 -21.52 -2.01 22.30
N VAL A 409 -21.89 -2.55 23.44
CA VAL A 409 -22.41 -3.92 23.54
C VAL A 409 -23.84 -3.95 22.99
N LYS A 410 -24.10 -4.92 22.11
CA LYS A 410 -25.38 -5.09 21.45
C LYS A 410 -26.45 -5.70 22.36
#